data_2b3231ec538f8f409c45e605a87438dd
#
_entry.id   2b3231ec538f8f409c45e605a87438dd
#
_cell.length_a   1.000
_cell.length_b   1.000
_cell.length_c   1.000
_cell.angle_alpha   90.00
_cell.angle_beta   90.00
_cell.angle_gamma   90.00
#
_symmetry.space_group_name_H-M   'P 1'
#
loop_
_entity.id
_entity.type
_entity.pdbx_description
1 polymer ?
#
loop_
_entity_poly.entity_id
_entity_poly.type
_entity_poly.pdbx_seq_one_letter_code
_entity_poly.pdbx_strand_id
1 'polypeptide(L)'
;MKTRIFVIWSLAATLALPGVAFGKTMSTLAVPAKPAKPRIEVCFVLDTTGSMGGLIEGAKQKIWSIANEMIAAKPTPDMRVGLVAYRDRGDEYVTKPFALTNDMDQVYATLCTFGANGGGDGPESVNEALAAAVEKMEWSQDRSVLKLVFLVGDAPPHMDYATGPKYPQVCQAALKRDLIINTVQCDSQGDTAEIWREIARLSEGSYVAIAQSGSMVAMTPPLDAELGRLNAAVNATVIGYGDAEVRREVVGKVAFASAAPASTWRTG
;
A
#
# COMPACT_ATOMS: atom_id res chain seq x y z
N MET A 1 -34.98 -74.38 -14.37
CA MET A 1 -36.35 -74.98 -14.47
C MET A 1 -37.33 -74.01 -13.82
N LYS A 2 -38.45 -73.79 -14.55
CA LYS A 2 -39.73 -73.21 -14.08
C LYS A 2 -39.72 -71.68 -13.84
N THR A 3 -40.63 -70.87 -14.26
CA THR A 3 -41.67 -70.92 -15.31
C THR A 3 -42.28 -69.52 -15.30
N ARG A 4 -42.61 -69.00 -16.44
CA ARG A 4 -43.29 -67.75 -16.73
C ARG A 4 -44.64 -67.60 -16.01
N ILE A 5 -45.01 -66.33 -15.69
CA ILE A 5 -46.41 -65.90 -15.89
C ILE A 5 -46.43 -64.44 -16.29
N PHE A 6 -46.98 -64.20 -17.48
CA PHE A 6 -47.42 -62.93 -18.00
C PHE A 6 -48.78 -62.60 -17.41
N VAL A 7 -48.99 -61.37 -16.98
CA VAL A 7 -50.35 -60.80 -16.88
C VAL A 7 -50.37 -59.46 -17.59
N ILE A 8 -51.07 -59.46 -18.68
CA ILE A 8 -51.44 -58.27 -19.45
C ILE A 8 -52.74 -57.72 -18.85
N TRP A 9 -52.71 -56.45 -18.50
CA TRP A 9 -53.94 -55.69 -18.30
C TRP A 9 -53.85 -54.40 -19.11
N SER A 10 -54.65 -54.36 -20.16
CA SER A 10 -55.05 -53.17 -20.96
C SER A 10 -56.09 -52.40 -20.16
N LEU A 11 -55.98 -51.11 -20.02
CA LEU A 11 -57.17 -50.26 -20.07
C LEU A 11 -56.84 -48.78 -20.26
N ALA A 12 -57.43 -48.27 -21.34
CA ALA A 12 -58.04 -46.98 -21.54
C ALA A 12 -57.23 -45.68 -21.37
N ALA A 13 -56.98 -45.08 -22.51
CA ALA A 13 -56.57 -43.69 -22.68
C ALA A 13 -57.69 -42.72 -22.24
N THR A 14 -57.32 -41.76 -21.41
CA THR A 14 -58.03 -40.49 -21.33
C THR A 14 -57.00 -39.40 -21.69
N LEU A 15 -57.18 -38.82 -22.84
CA LEU A 15 -56.51 -37.58 -23.27
C LEU A 15 -57.02 -36.42 -22.41
N ALA A 16 -56.15 -35.97 -21.49
CA ALA A 16 -56.27 -34.67 -20.88
C ALA A 16 -55.17 -33.78 -21.47
N LEU A 17 -55.57 -32.83 -22.32
CA LEU A 17 -54.68 -31.77 -22.81
C LEU A 17 -54.29 -30.85 -21.65
N PRO A 18 -53.01 -30.72 -21.29
CA PRO A 18 -52.62 -29.68 -20.36
C PRO A 18 -52.60 -28.37 -21.12
N GLY A 19 -53.37 -27.41 -20.63
CA GLY A 19 -53.29 -26.03 -21.05
C GLY A 19 -51.89 -25.46 -20.93
N VAL A 20 -51.30 -25.04 -22.02
CA VAL A 20 -50.04 -24.32 -22.07
C VAL A 20 -50.26 -22.94 -21.49
N ALA A 21 -50.00 -22.79 -20.18
CA ALA A 21 -49.87 -21.47 -19.59
C ALA A 21 -48.57 -20.86 -20.10
N PHE A 22 -48.66 -19.95 -21.06
CA PHE A 22 -47.56 -19.06 -21.43
C PHE A 22 -47.27 -18.10 -20.25
N GLY A 23 -46.56 -18.57 -19.26
CA GLY A 23 -45.89 -17.73 -18.28
C GLY A 23 -44.79 -16.96 -18.99
N LYS A 24 -45.04 -15.68 -19.32
CA LYS A 24 -43.97 -14.74 -19.67
C LYS A 24 -43.02 -14.65 -18.46
N THR A 25 -41.98 -15.46 -18.43
CA THR A 25 -40.80 -15.17 -17.59
C THR A 25 -40.16 -13.90 -18.17
N MET A 26 -40.53 -12.75 -17.59
CA MET A 26 -39.71 -11.54 -17.76
C MET A 26 -38.30 -11.86 -17.19
N SER A 27 -37.41 -12.25 -18.09
CA SER A 27 -35.99 -12.29 -17.78
C SER A 27 -35.58 -10.85 -17.44
N THR A 28 -35.48 -10.57 -16.15
CA THR A 28 -34.89 -9.32 -15.69
C THR A 28 -33.45 -9.34 -16.20
N LEU A 29 -33.19 -8.56 -17.25
CA LEU A 29 -31.83 -8.30 -17.71
C LEU A 29 -31.07 -7.74 -16.51
N ALA A 30 -30.24 -8.57 -15.91
CA ALA A 30 -29.33 -8.14 -14.85
C ALA A 30 -28.48 -6.99 -15.42
N VAL A 31 -28.70 -5.80 -14.91
CA VAL A 31 -27.83 -4.65 -15.21
C VAL A 31 -26.41 -5.11 -14.86
N PRO A 32 -25.46 -5.07 -15.81
CA PRO A 32 -24.09 -5.48 -15.50
C PRO A 32 -23.61 -4.67 -14.31
N ALA A 33 -23.24 -5.36 -13.23
CA ALA A 33 -22.70 -4.71 -12.05
C ALA A 33 -21.51 -3.87 -12.50
N LYS A 34 -21.50 -2.59 -12.10
CA LYS A 34 -20.34 -1.70 -12.35
C LYS A 34 -19.08 -2.43 -11.85
N PRO A 35 -18.03 -2.57 -12.67
CA PRO A 35 -16.83 -3.26 -12.23
C PRO A 35 -16.35 -2.65 -10.93
N ALA A 36 -16.11 -3.50 -9.94
CA ALA A 36 -15.60 -3.05 -8.64
C ALA A 36 -14.25 -2.33 -8.85
N LYS A 37 -14.05 -1.22 -8.16
CA LYS A 37 -12.77 -0.51 -8.23
C LYS A 37 -11.65 -1.44 -7.73
N PRO A 38 -10.49 -1.48 -8.39
CA PRO A 38 -9.31 -2.16 -7.84
C PRO A 38 -9.03 -1.63 -6.44
N ARG A 39 -8.63 -2.52 -5.54
CA ARG A 39 -8.26 -2.14 -4.16
C ARG A 39 -6.80 -2.44 -3.94
N ILE A 40 -6.07 -1.48 -3.39
CA ILE A 40 -4.63 -1.57 -3.15
C ILE A 40 -4.36 -1.14 -1.70
N GLU A 41 -3.57 -1.93 -1.01
CA GLU A 41 -3.04 -1.60 0.31
C GLU A 41 -1.51 -1.59 0.23
N VAL A 42 -0.90 -0.51 0.69
CA VAL A 42 0.55 -0.31 0.61
C VAL A 42 1.10 0.06 1.97
N CYS A 43 2.20 -0.56 2.38
CA CYS A 43 2.98 -0.13 3.53
C CYS A 43 4.39 0.25 3.09
N PHE A 44 4.82 1.47 3.37
CA PHE A 44 6.20 1.89 3.20
C PHE A 44 6.95 1.72 4.53
N VAL A 45 8.03 0.96 4.48
CA VAL A 45 8.93 0.67 5.60
C VAL A 45 10.19 1.48 5.36
N LEU A 46 10.36 2.58 6.07
CA LEU A 46 11.42 3.56 5.83
C LEU A 46 12.47 3.54 6.93
N ASP A 47 13.70 3.37 6.52
CA ASP A 47 14.87 3.58 7.34
C ASP A 47 14.99 5.06 7.75
N THR A 48 15.17 5.29 9.04
CA THR A 48 15.31 6.60 9.62
C THR A 48 16.56 6.69 10.51
N THR A 49 17.55 5.82 10.27
CA THR A 49 18.83 5.83 10.94
C THR A 49 19.74 6.97 10.43
N GLY A 50 20.81 7.24 11.12
CA GLY A 50 21.71 8.35 10.82
C GLY A 50 22.37 8.28 9.45
N SER A 51 22.64 7.06 8.93
CA SER A 51 23.19 6.83 7.58
C SER A 51 22.29 7.41 6.49
N MET A 52 20.98 7.40 6.70
CA MET A 52 19.99 8.00 5.80
C MET A 52 20.00 9.53 5.75
N GLY A 53 20.87 10.23 6.54
CA GLY A 53 20.87 11.69 6.69
C GLY A 53 20.90 12.47 5.37
N GLY A 54 21.69 12.01 4.40
CA GLY A 54 21.75 12.60 3.06
C GLY A 54 20.74 12.02 2.06
N LEU A 55 20.02 10.96 2.42
CA LEU A 55 19.19 10.15 1.53
C LEU A 55 17.69 10.26 1.85
N ILE A 56 17.35 10.58 3.11
CA ILE A 56 15.99 10.48 3.61
C ILE A 56 15.00 11.35 2.85
N GLU A 57 15.39 12.53 2.42
CA GLU A 57 14.51 13.41 1.63
C GLU A 57 14.24 12.82 0.24
N GLY A 58 15.26 12.25 -0.40
CA GLY A 58 15.09 11.52 -1.67
C GLY A 58 14.22 10.28 -1.51
N ALA A 59 14.36 9.54 -0.40
CA ALA A 59 13.53 8.40 -0.06
C ALA A 59 12.06 8.79 0.13
N LYS A 60 11.79 9.87 0.87
CA LYS A 60 10.43 10.42 1.05
C LYS A 60 9.81 10.82 -0.29
N GLN A 61 10.58 11.50 -1.15
CA GLN A 61 10.12 11.88 -2.49
C GLN A 61 9.78 10.66 -3.33
N LYS A 62 10.61 9.61 -3.28
CA LYS A 62 10.36 8.38 -4.02
C LYS A 62 9.11 7.65 -3.51
N ILE A 63 8.93 7.58 -2.20
CA ILE A 63 7.72 7.02 -1.58
C ILE A 63 6.48 7.76 -2.08
N TRP A 64 6.52 9.09 -2.06
CA TRP A 64 5.40 9.93 -2.48
C TRP A 64 5.12 9.80 -3.99
N SER A 65 6.18 9.71 -4.81
CA SER A 65 6.03 9.45 -6.25
C SER A 65 5.35 8.11 -6.52
N ILE A 66 5.77 7.03 -5.84
CA ILE A 66 5.15 5.70 -5.98
C ILE A 66 3.67 5.76 -5.58
N ALA A 67 3.33 6.40 -4.46
CA ALA A 67 1.95 6.55 -4.02
C ALA A 67 1.09 7.31 -5.06
N ASN A 68 1.60 8.41 -5.60
CA ASN A 68 0.91 9.18 -6.62
C ASN A 68 0.72 8.42 -7.94
N GLU A 69 1.72 7.66 -8.40
CA GLU A 69 1.62 6.81 -9.58
C GLU A 69 0.50 5.76 -9.41
N MET A 70 0.39 5.17 -8.23
CA MET A 70 -0.68 4.21 -7.91
C MET A 70 -2.07 4.87 -7.92
N ILE A 71 -2.21 6.07 -7.33
CA ILE A 71 -3.47 6.84 -7.31
C ILE A 71 -3.88 7.23 -8.73
N ALA A 72 -2.93 7.57 -9.59
CA ALA A 72 -3.18 7.97 -10.97
C ALA A 72 -3.53 6.81 -11.90
N ALA A 73 -3.40 5.56 -11.48
CA ALA A 73 -3.72 4.37 -12.27
C ALA A 73 -5.20 4.36 -12.71
N LYS A 74 -5.47 3.77 -13.87
CA LYS A 74 -6.83 3.68 -14.42
C LYS A 74 -7.24 2.21 -14.59
N PRO A 75 -8.39 1.80 -14.03
CA PRO A 75 -9.33 2.60 -13.23
C PRO A 75 -8.70 3.01 -11.89
N THR A 76 -8.99 4.22 -11.43
CA THR A 76 -8.47 4.73 -10.16
C THR A 76 -8.78 3.77 -9.01
N PRO A 77 -7.77 3.22 -8.32
CA PRO A 77 -7.97 2.28 -7.23
C PRO A 77 -8.53 2.94 -5.98
N ASP A 78 -9.15 2.12 -5.15
CA ASP A 78 -9.38 2.45 -3.73
C ASP A 78 -8.11 2.05 -2.97
N MET A 79 -7.39 3.03 -2.43
CA MET A 79 -6.05 2.83 -1.86
C MET A 79 -6.01 3.17 -0.38
N ARG A 80 -5.34 2.30 0.42
CA ARG A 80 -4.93 2.59 1.79
C ARG A 80 -3.41 2.52 1.89
N VAL A 81 -2.82 3.48 2.59
CA VAL A 81 -1.37 3.57 2.79
C VAL A 81 -1.04 3.59 4.28
N GLY A 82 -0.06 2.80 4.67
CA GLY A 82 0.52 2.79 5.99
C GLY A 82 2.02 3.06 5.94
N LEU A 83 2.61 3.42 7.06
CA LEU A 83 4.04 3.69 7.20
C LEU A 83 4.61 2.91 8.37
N VAL A 84 5.85 2.48 8.25
CA VAL A 84 6.66 1.98 9.36
C VAL A 84 8.01 2.68 9.29
N ALA A 85 8.30 3.57 10.23
CA ALA A 85 9.66 4.07 10.42
C ALA A 85 10.44 3.06 11.26
N TYR A 86 11.73 2.85 10.95
CA TYR A 86 12.58 2.00 11.77
C TYR A 86 13.96 2.60 11.97
N ARG A 87 14.60 2.16 13.03
CA ARG A 87 15.99 2.42 13.39
C ARG A 87 16.62 1.13 13.93
N ASP A 88 17.60 1.24 14.81
CA ASP A 88 18.19 0.07 15.43
C ASP A 88 17.82 -0.09 16.91
N ARG A 89 18.20 -1.24 17.50
CA ARG A 89 18.03 -1.51 18.92
C ARG A 89 18.92 -0.58 19.73
N GLY A 90 18.32 0.05 20.74
CA GLY A 90 19.00 1.06 21.56
C GLY A 90 18.71 2.49 21.16
N ASP A 91 18.13 2.71 19.99
CA ASP A 91 17.63 4.01 19.56
C ASP A 91 16.33 4.42 20.26
N GLU A 92 15.83 5.62 19.95
CA GLU A 92 14.55 6.13 20.46
C GLU A 92 13.40 5.15 20.19
N TYR A 93 13.46 4.43 19.08
CA TYR A 93 12.54 3.35 18.71
C TYR A 93 13.22 2.37 17.75
N VAL A 94 12.81 1.11 17.83
CA VAL A 94 13.18 0.10 16.83
C VAL A 94 12.24 0.20 15.63
N THR A 95 10.92 0.22 15.88
CA THR A 95 9.88 0.38 14.86
C THR A 95 8.79 1.31 15.33
N LYS A 96 8.29 2.15 14.43
CA LYS A 96 7.18 3.06 14.68
C LYS A 96 6.13 2.93 13.57
N PRO A 97 5.14 2.05 13.76
CA PRO A 97 4.10 1.80 12.77
C PRO A 97 3.00 2.87 12.80
N PHE A 98 2.47 3.19 11.61
CA PHE A 98 1.32 4.05 11.38
C PHE A 98 0.32 3.26 10.54
N ALA A 99 -0.92 3.17 11.02
CA ALA A 99 -1.96 2.34 10.45
C ALA A 99 -2.27 2.66 8.97
N LEU A 100 -2.78 1.66 8.25
CA LEU A 100 -3.31 1.84 6.90
C LEU A 100 -4.49 2.81 6.91
N THR A 101 -4.40 3.88 6.14
CA THR A 101 -5.44 4.92 5.99
C THR A 101 -5.63 5.28 4.52
N ASN A 102 -6.81 5.76 4.16
CA ASN A 102 -7.09 6.38 2.87
C ASN A 102 -6.91 7.90 2.89
N ASP A 103 -6.56 8.48 4.04
CA ASP A 103 -6.23 9.90 4.18
C ASP A 103 -4.78 10.15 3.75
N MET A 104 -4.60 10.51 2.47
CA MET A 104 -3.28 10.74 1.88
C MET A 104 -2.60 11.99 2.46
N ASP A 105 -3.36 12.97 2.93
CA ASP A 105 -2.81 14.16 3.58
C ASP A 105 -2.17 13.79 4.91
N GLN A 106 -2.83 12.91 5.68
CA GLN A 106 -2.28 12.36 6.92
C GLN A 106 -1.00 11.55 6.67
N VAL A 107 -0.99 10.71 5.61
CA VAL A 107 0.20 9.93 5.23
C VAL A 107 1.36 10.86 4.90
N TYR A 108 1.11 11.88 4.07
CA TYR A 108 2.13 12.85 3.69
C TYR A 108 2.66 13.63 4.90
N ALA A 109 1.76 14.14 5.74
CA ALA A 109 2.13 14.85 6.96
C ALA A 109 3.02 13.99 7.86
N THR A 110 2.64 12.71 8.07
CA THR A 110 3.41 11.76 8.87
C THR A 110 4.79 11.52 8.25
N LEU A 111 4.85 11.25 6.94
CA LEU A 111 6.10 11.03 6.21
C LEU A 111 7.06 12.22 6.35
N CYS A 112 6.55 13.45 6.30
CA CYS A 112 7.33 14.66 6.48
C CYS A 112 7.95 14.80 7.88
N THR A 113 7.39 14.16 8.91
CA THR A 113 7.95 14.18 10.27
C THR A 113 9.18 13.30 10.44
N PHE A 114 9.44 12.37 9.51
CA PHE A 114 10.56 11.46 9.64
C PHE A 114 11.88 12.20 9.38
N GLY A 115 12.82 12.01 10.28
CA GLY A 115 14.17 12.54 10.19
C GLY A 115 15.19 11.45 10.48
N ALA A 116 16.32 11.51 9.83
CA ALA A 116 17.42 10.58 10.05
C ALA A 116 18.11 10.88 11.37
N ASN A 117 18.19 9.87 12.26
CA ASN A 117 18.89 9.96 13.54
C ASN A 117 19.08 8.55 14.12
N GLY A 118 20.03 8.38 15.05
CA GLY A 118 20.33 7.07 15.64
C GLY A 118 21.15 6.19 14.70
N GLY A 119 21.04 4.87 14.89
CA GLY A 119 21.97 3.91 14.32
C GLY A 119 23.30 3.94 15.07
N GLY A 120 24.08 2.88 15.03
CA GLY A 120 25.36 2.81 15.77
C GLY A 120 26.39 1.96 15.07
N ASP A 121 25.95 1.03 14.28
CA ASP A 121 26.77 0.12 13.47
C ASP A 121 26.20 -0.03 12.05
N GLY A 122 26.72 -0.97 11.27
CA GLY A 122 26.36 -1.08 9.85
C GLY A 122 25.00 -1.70 9.56
N PRO A 123 24.63 -2.84 10.20
CA PRO A 123 23.30 -3.42 10.07
C PRO A 123 22.25 -2.64 10.86
N GLU A 124 20.99 -2.78 10.47
CA GLU A 124 19.86 -2.10 11.12
C GLU A 124 18.70 -3.08 11.39
N SER A 125 17.71 -2.66 12.17
CA SER A 125 16.57 -3.50 12.56
C SER A 125 15.54 -3.72 11.44
N VAL A 126 16.00 -4.02 10.23
CA VAL A 126 15.18 -4.32 9.05
C VAL A 126 14.24 -5.53 9.29
N ASN A 127 14.73 -6.53 10.02
CA ASN A 127 13.95 -7.73 10.36
C ASN A 127 12.69 -7.39 11.16
N GLU A 128 12.86 -6.56 12.19
CA GLU A 128 11.79 -6.08 13.07
C GLU A 128 10.82 -5.17 12.30
N ALA A 129 11.35 -4.36 11.40
CA ALA A 129 10.57 -3.46 10.56
C ALA A 129 9.67 -4.22 9.58
N LEU A 130 10.22 -5.23 8.90
CA LEU A 130 9.45 -6.11 8.03
C LEU A 130 8.40 -6.89 8.81
N ALA A 131 8.75 -7.43 10.00
CA ALA A 131 7.79 -8.12 10.85
C ALA A 131 6.66 -7.17 11.30
N ALA A 132 6.97 -5.92 11.64
CA ALA A 132 5.95 -4.92 11.96
C ALA A 132 5.02 -4.65 10.79
N ALA A 133 5.54 -4.51 9.57
CA ALA A 133 4.73 -4.29 8.38
C ALA A 133 3.86 -5.51 8.02
N VAL A 134 4.43 -6.71 8.08
CA VAL A 134 3.73 -7.94 7.65
C VAL A 134 2.73 -8.43 8.71
N GLU A 135 3.08 -8.37 9.99
CA GLU A 135 2.32 -9.05 11.05
C GLU A 135 1.45 -8.12 11.88
N LYS A 136 1.86 -6.85 12.07
CA LYS A 136 1.16 -5.90 12.95
C LYS A 136 0.24 -4.93 12.24
N MET A 137 0.37 -4.76 10.92
CA MET A 137 -0.55 -3.95 10.13
C MET A 137 -1.87 -4.68 9.90
N GLU A 138 -2.98 -3.93 9.92
CA GLU A 138 -4.34 -4.47 9.71
C GLU A 138 -4.64 -4.59 8.21
N TRP A 139 -4.00 -5.55 7.56
CA TRP A 139 -4.23 -5.87 6.16
C TRP A 139 -5.60 -6.49 5.92
N SER A 140 -6.20 -6.16 4.76
CA SER A 140 -7.43 -6.82 4.31
C SER A 140 -7.24 -8.33 4.18
N GLN A 141 -8.24 -9.09 4.61
CA GLN A 141 -8.30 -10.54 4.40
C GLN A 141 -8.84 -10.90 3.01
N ASP A 142 -9.34 -9.93 2.26
CA ASP A 142 -9.83 -10.11 0.90
C ASP A 142 -8.64 -10.32 -0.05
N ARG A 143 -8.60 -11.48 -0.70
CA ARG A 143 -7.54 -11.87 -1.64
C ARG A 143 -7.58 -11.09 -2.95
N SER A 144 -8.69 -10.39 -3.25
CA SER A 144 -8.78 -9.52 -4.41
C SER A 144 -8.07 -8.17 -4.22
N VAL A 145 -7.65 -7.85 -3.00
CA VAL A 145 -6.89 -6.65 -2.66
C VAL A 145 -5.41 -6.88 -2.94
N LEU A 146 -4.81 -6.04 -3.78
CA LEU A 146 -3.37 -6.04 -3.98
C LEU A 146 -2.69 -5.46 -2.74
N LYS A 147 -1.77 -6.22 -2.13
CA LYS A 147 -1.08 -5.83 -0.90
C LYS A 147 0.42 -5.73 -1.16
N LEU A 148 0.99 -4.56 -0.94
CA LEU A 148 2.37 -4.24 -1.25
C LEU A 148 3.10 -3.70 -0.02
N VAL A 149 4.32 -4.16 0.19
CA VAL A 149 5.27 -3.56 1.12
C VAL A 149 6.44 -3.02 0.31
N PHE A 150 6.88 -1.80 0.60
CA PHE A 150 8.11 -1.20 0.07
C PHE A 150 9.08 -0.99 1.21
N LEU A 151 10.14 -1.78 1.25
CA LEU A 151 11.26 -1.59 2.15
C LEU A 151 12.22 -0.56 1.54
N VAL A 152 12.50 0.53 2.22
CA VAL A 152 13.32 1.65 1.75
C VAL A 152 14.40 1.95 2.78
N GLY A 153 15.66 1.88 2.43
CA GLY A 153 16.80 2.11 3.33
C GLY A 153 18.14 1.82 2.65
N ASP A 154 19.23 1.88 3.42
CA ASP A 154 20.61 1.76 2.91
C ASP A 154 21.42 0.63 3.55
N ALA A 155 20.94 0.01 4.65
CA ALA A 155 21.69 -0.94 5.45
C ALA A 155 21.08 -2.37 5.45
N PRO A 156 21.87 -3.42 5.64
CA PRO A 156 21.40 -4.79 5.74
C PRO A 156 20.71 -5.06 7.08
N PRO A 157 19.92 -6.13 7.21
CA PRO A 157 19.34 -6.55 8.48
C PRO A 157 20.38 -7.14 9.44
N HIS A 158 20.20 -6.91 10.72
CA HIS A 158 20.89 -7.67 11.76
C HIS A 158 20.53 -9.17 11.71
N MET A 159 21.48 -10.00 11.33
CA MET A 159 21.34 -11.46 11.35
C MET A 159 22.00 -12.08 12.59
N ASP A 160 22.79 -11.34 13.32
CA ASP A 160 23.54 -11.71 14.53
C ASP A 160 22.69 -11.67 15.81
N TYR A 161 21.57 -10.91 15.84
CA TYR A 161 20.71 -10.87 17.01
C TYR A 161 20.18 -12.27 17.35
N ALA A 162 20.43 -12.72 18.59
CA ALA A 162 20.04 -14.03 19.05
C ALA A 162 18.51 -14.21 19.11
N THR A 163 17.76 -13.12 19.27
CA THR A 163 16.29 -13.14 19.41
C THR A 163 15.65 -12.16 18.44
N GLY A 164 14.43 -12.48 18.03
CA GLY A 164 13.64 -11.67 17.13
C GLY A 164 13.41 -12.32 15.76
N PRO A 165 12.61 -11.69 14.93
CA PRO A 165 12.31 -12.18 13.59
C PRO A 165 13.56 -12.18 12.72
N LYS A 166 13.55 -13.01 11.66
CA LYS A 166 14.53 -12.98 10.58
C LYS A 166 13.80 -12.85 9.27
N TYR A 167 14.35 -12.06 8.33
CA TYR A 167 13.67 -11.76 7.07
C TYR A 167 13.21 -13.00 6.28
N PRO A 168 13.91 -14.16 6.27
CA PRO A 168 13.42 -15.30 5.50
C PRO A 168 12.08 -15.81 6.01
N GLN A 169 11.89 -15.86 7.35
CA GLN A 169 10.62 -16.27 7.95
C GLN A 169 9.53 -15.20 7.73
N VAL A 170 9.90 -13.91 7.78
CA VAL A 170 8.97 -12.80 7.54
C VAL A 170 8.50 -12.81 6.07
N CYS A 171 9.39 -13.05 5.11
CA CYS A 171 9.01 -13.21 3.70
C CYS A 171 8.04 -14.38 3.49
N GLN A 172 8.26 -15.51 4.17
CA GLN A 172 7.32 -16.62 4.13
C GLN A 172 5.95 -16.27 4.74
N ALA A 173 5.95 -15.49 5.82
CA ALA A 173 4.70 -15.00 6.43
C ALA A 173 3.97 -14.01 5.51
N ALA A 174 4.71 -13.17 4.78
CA ALA A 174 4.17 -12.25 3.77
C ALA A 174 3.43 -13.02 2.66
N LEU A 175 4.07 -14.02 2.07
CA LEU A 175 3.45 -14.85 1.02
C LEU A 175 2.16 -15.53 1.47
N LYS A 176 2.10 -16.02 2.72
CA LYS A 176 0.86 -16.63 3.27
C LYS A 176 -0.29 -15.65 3.39
N ARG A 177 -0.01 -14.34 3.35
CA ARG A 177 -0.99 -13.26 3.43
C ARG A 177 -1.22 -12.56 2.09
N ASP A 178 -0.68 -13.10 1.00
CA ASP A 178 -0.68 -12.51 -0.34
C ASP A 178 -0.02 -11.10 -0.35
N LEU A 179 1.05 -10.91 0.44
CA LEU A 179 1.82 -9.67 0.52
C LEU A 179 3.08 -9.81 -0.34
N ILE A 180 3.33 -8.81 -1.18
CA ILE A 180 4.54 -8.70 -2.02
C ILE A 180 5.45 -7.66 -1.38
N ILE A 181 6.72 -8.01 -1.14
CA ILE A 181 7.71 -7.07 -0.59
C ILE A 181 8.66 -6.61 -1.70
N ASN A 182 8.58 -5.35 -2.06
CA ASN A 182 9.54 -4.69 -2.93
C ASN A 182 10.61 -4.01 -2.09
N THR A 183 11.84 -3.97 -2.60
CA THR A 183 12.96 -3.34 -1.90
C THR A 183 13.54 -2.19 -2.73
N VAL A 184 13.73 -1.03 -2.09
CA VAL A 184 14.29 0.18 -2.67
C VAL A 184 15.53 0.54 -1.88
N GLN A 185 16.68 0.12 -2.38
CA GLN A 185 17.96 0.43 -1.74
C GLN A 185 18.37 1.87 -2.05
N CYS A 186 18.64 2.63 -1.00
CA CYS A 186 19.25 3.95 -1.07
C CYS A 186 20.76 3.77 -0.91
N ASP A 187 21.53 4.30 -1.85
CA ASP A 187 22.97 4.06 -1.97
C ASP A 187 23.35 2.64 -2.47
N SER A 188 24.63 2.43 -2.75
CA SER A 188 25.14 1.23 -3.47
C SER A 188 26.13 0.40 -2.65
N GLN A 189 25.89 0.18 -1.35
CA GLN A 189 26.74 -0.72 -0.58
C GLN A 189 26.49 -2.18 -1.00
N GLY A 190 27.57 -2.86 -1.40
CA GLY A 190 27.50 -4.16 -2.09
C GLY A 190 26.80 -5.27 -1.33
N ASP A 191 27.11 -5.41 -0.03
CA ASP A 191 26.54 -6.49 0.80
C ASP A 191 25.05 -6.29 1.06
N THR A 192 24.59 -5.06 1.20
CA THR A 192 23.18 -4.70 1.33
C THR A 192 22.40 -5.13 0.11
N ALA A 193 22.93 -4.90 -1.09
CA ALA A 193 22.25 -5.18 -2.36
C ALA A 193 21.91 -6.67 -2.53
N GLU A 194 22.79 -7.58 -2.08
CA GLU A 194 22.54 -9.01 -2.19
C GLU A 194 21.36 -9.44 -1.32
N ILE A 195 21.36 -9.03 -0.07
CA ILE A 195 20.30 -9.35 0.90
C ILE A 195 18.96 -8.72 0.46
N TRP A 196 18.98 -7.50 -0.02
CA TRP A 196 17.74 -6.82 -0.44
C TRP A 196 17.14 -7.44 -1.70
N ARG A 197 17.97 -7.91 -2.64
CA ARG A 197 17.51 -8.74 -3.77
C ARG A 197 16.92 -10.06 -3.30
N GLU A 198 17.53 -10.67 -2.28
CA GLU A 198 17.01 -11.90 -1.71
C GLU A 198 15.65 -11.69 -1.04
N ILE A 199 15.48 -10.63 -0.23
CA ILE A 199 14.19 -10.28 0.39
C ILE A 199 13.11 -10.13 -0.69
N ALA A 200 13.39 -9.34 -1.75
CA ALA A 200 12.46 -9.16 -2.86
C ALA A 200 12.11 -10.49 -3.53
N ARG A 201 13.12 -11.29 -3.85
CA ARG A 201 12.94 -12.61 -4.49
C ARG A 201 12.10 -13.57 -3.63
N LEU A 202 12.36 -13.63 -2.33
CA LEU A 202 11.65 -14.52 -1.40
C LEU A 202 10.18 -14.14 -1.18
N SER A 203 9.80 -12.93 -1.55
CA SER A 203 8.45 -12.38 -1.37
C SER A 203 7.79 -11.94 -2.68
N GLU A 204 8.25 -12.48 -3.81
CA GLU A 204 7.71 -12.24 -5.15
C GLU A 204 7.73 -10.77 -5.59
N GLY A 205 8.58 -9.95 -4.96
CA GLY A 205 8.73 -8.54 -5.26
C GLY A 205 9.90 -8.22 -6.18
N SER A 206 10.16 -6.93 -6.33
CA SER A 206 11.21 -6.36 -7.16
C SER A 206 12.21 -5.58 -6.33
N TYR A 207 13.48 -5.62 -6.73
CA TYR A 207 14.56 -4.80 -6.17
C TYR A 207 14.88 -3.63 -7.09
N VAL A 208 15.04 -2.44 -6.51
CA VAL A 208 15.51 -1.23 -7.20
C VAL A 208 16.56 -0.55 -6.33
N ALA A 209 17.64 -0.07 -6.94
CA ALA A 209 18.60 0.81 -6.28
C ALA A 209 18.42 2.26 -6.79
N ILE A 210 18.45 3.21 -5.87
CA ILE A 210 18.49 4.64 -6.16
C ILE A 210 19.85 5.19 -5.74
N ALA A 211 20.56 5.84 -6.66
CA ALA A 211 21.88 6.40 -6.38
C ALA A 211 21.82 7.52 -5.34
N GLN A 212 22.89 7.65 -4.54
CA GLN A 212 23.07 8.66 -3.50
C GLN A 212 22.88 10.11 -4.01
N SER A 213 23.19 10.37 -5.28
CA SER A 213 23.00 11.67 -5.92
C SER A 213 21.55 12.00 -6.21
N GLY A 214 20.61 11.10 -5.80
CA GLY A 214 19.20 11.21 -6.15
C GLY A 214 19.08 11.71 -7.59
N SER A 215 19.26 10.84 -8.59
CA SER A 215 19.17 11.22 -10.01
C SER A 215 17.76 11.71 -10.41
N MET A 216 17.12 12.41 -9.52
CA MET A 216 16.17 13.45 -9.82
C MET A 216 16.98 14.72 -9.92
N VAL A 217 17.36 15.04 -11.17
CA VAL A 217 17.70 16.42 -11.50
C VAL A 217 16.62 17.24 -10.82
N ALA A 218 17.03 18.07 -9.85
CA ALA A 218 16.17 19.11 -9.32
C ALA A 218 15.86 20.03 -10.50
N MET A 219 14.93 19.61 -11.33
CA MET A 219 14.27 20.55 -12.23
C MET A 219 13.51 21.45 -11.29
N THR A 220 14.05 22.61 -11.07
CA THR A 220 13.29 23.74 -10.55
C THR A 220 12.31 24.10 -11.67
N PRO A 221 11.04 23.62 -11.62
CA PRO A 221 10.12 24.05 -12.65
C PRO A 221 9.89 25.54 -12.44
N PRO A 222 9.85 26.34 -13.49
CA PRO A 222 9.46 27.75 -13.38
C PRO A 222 8.04 27.95 -12.84
N LEU A 223 7.35 26.85 -12.54
CA LEU A 223 5.96 26.79 -12.09
C LEU A 223 5.79 26.67 -10.57
N ASP A 224 6.86 26.53 -9.76
CA ASP A 224 6.71 26.33 -8.29
C ASP A 224 6.01 27.51 -7.61
N ALA A 225 6.34 28.74 -8.01
CA ALA A 225 5.66 29.93 -7.50
C ALA A 225 4.19 29.99 -7.95
N GLU A 226 3.91 29.56 -9.17
CA GLU A 226 2.55 29.51 -9.72
C GLU A 226 1.74 28.40 -9.08
N LEU A 227 2.32 27.21 -8.85
CA LEU A 227 1.69 26.12 -8.11
C LEU A 227 1.38 26.52 -6.67
N GLY A 228 2.30 27.21 -5.99
CA GLY A 228 2.04 27.76 -4.65
C GLY A 228 0.88 28.76 -4.65
N ARG A 229 0.83 29.64 -5.65
CA ARG A 229 -0.27 30.61 -5.81
C ARG A 229 -1.60 29.93 -6.12
N LEU A 230 -1.61 28.93 -7.00
CA LEU A 230 -2.80 28.17 -7.37
C LEU A 230 -3.31 27.36 -6.18
N ASN A 231 -2.42 26.75 -5.42
CA ASN A 231 -2.80 26.02 -4.20
C ASN A 231 -3.41 26.94 -3.16
N ALA A 232 -2.82 28.10 -2.92
CA ALA A 232 -3.39 29.11 -2.04
C ALA A 232 -4.78 29.59 -2.52
N ALA A 233 -4.93 29.77 -3.83
CA ALA A 233 -6.21 30.15 -4.43
C ALA A 233 -7.25 29.03 -4.30
N VAL A 234 -6.90 27.77 -4.50
CA VAL A 234 -7.77 26.60 -4.29
C VAL A 234 -8.16 26.49 -2.83
N ASN A 235 -7.20 26.59 -1.91
CA ASN A 235 -7.47 26.55 -0.47
C ASN A 235 -8.42 27.66 -0.01
N ALA A 236 -8.34 28.85 -0.60
CA ALA A 236 -9.25 29.95 -0.34
C ALA A 236 -10.69 29.71 -0.81
N THR A 237 -10.91 28.76 -1.74
CA THR A 237 -12.26 28.38 -2.20
C THR A 237 -12.87 27.24 -1.42
N VAL A 238 -12.12 26.58 -0.52
CA VAL A 238 -12.62 25.47 0.29
C VAL A 238 -13.60 25.98 1.34
N ILE A 239 -14.85 25.59 1.21
CA ILE A 239 -15.91 25.89 2.17
C ILE A 239 -16.17 24.65 3.01
N GLY A 240 -15.89 24.71 4.29
CA GLY A 240 -16.23 23.63 5.23
C GLY A 240 -17.74 23.42 5.30
N TYR A 241 -18.23 22.32 4.76
CA TYR A 241 -19.64 21.91 4.80
C TYR A 241 -19.79 20.71 5.73
N GLY A 242 -20.93 20.62 6.40
CA GLY A 242 -21.24 19.51 7.31
C GLY A 242 -21.38 19.97 8.77
N ASP A 243 -21.29 19.02 9.71
CA ASP A 243 -21.35 19.32 11.15
C ASP A 243 -20.10 20.05 11.66
N ALA A 244 -20.09 20.41 12.94
CA ALA A 244 -19.00 21.21 13.54
C ALA A 244 -17.66 20.45 13.58
N GLU A 245 -17.68 19.12 13.57
CA GLU A 245 -16.48 18.28 13.61
C GLU A 245 -15.85 18.21 12.24
N VAL A 246 -16.64 17.91 11.20
CA VAL A 246 -16.20 17.91 9.79
C VAL A 246 -15.66 19.28 9.38
N ARG A 247 -16.31 20.35 9.77
CA ARG A 247 -15.82 21.72 9.47
C ARG A 247 -14.47 22.02 10.12
N ARG A 248 -14.24 21.57 11.37
CA ARG A 248 -12.94 21.72 12.04
C ARG A 248 -11.84 20.93 11.36
N GLU A 249 -12.14 19.72 10.91
CA GLU A 249 -11.20 18.88 10.16
C GLU A 249 -10.80 19.55 8.84
N VAL A 250 -11.77 20.04 8.06
CA VAL A 250 -11.50 20.74 6.79
C VAL A 250 -10.67 22.00 7.02
N VAL A 251 -10.99 22.81 8.04
CA VAL A 251 -10.20 24.00 8.37
C VAL A 251 -8.77 23.62 8.78
N GLY A 252 -8.61 22.52 9.55
CA GLY A 252 -7.29 22.01 9.94
C GLY A 252 -6.46 21.59 8.73
N LYS A 253 -7.04 20.86 7.78
CA LYS A 253 -6.39 20.45 6.53
C LYS A 253 -5.98 21.62 5.66
N VAL A 254 -6.85 22.62 5.50
CA VAL A 254 -6.56 23.86 4.75
C VAL A 254 -5.43 24.65 5.41
N ALA A 255 -5.45 24.79 6.74
CA ALA A 255 -4.40 25.48 7.47
C ALA A 255 -3.04 24.78 7.34
N PHE A 256 -3.04 23.45 7.45
CA PHE A 256 -1.84 22.63 7.25
C PHE A 256 -1.28 22.79 5.82
N ALA A 257 -2.14 22.62 4.81
CA ALA A 257 -1.76 22.78 3.41
C ALA A 257 -1.22 24.19 3.10
N SER A 258 -1.73 25.23 3.74
CA SER A 258 -1.28 26.60 3.57
C SER A 258 0.01 26.93 4.32
N ALA A 259 0.33 26.21 5.37
CA ALA A 259 1.55 26.39 6.17
C ALA A 259 2.77 25.64 5.62
N ALA A 260 2.56 24.70 4.71
CA ALA A 260 3.64 23.92 4.10
C ALA A 260 4.56 24.82 3.28
N PRO A 261 5.89 24.78 3.49
CA PRO A 261 6.83 25.61 2.73
C PRO A 261 6.77 25.28 1.23
N ALA A 262 7.03 26.26 0.37
CA ALA A 262 7.01 26.09 -1.09
C ALA A 262 7.93 24.95 -1.59
N SER A 263 8.97 24.62 -0.85
CA SER A 263 9.84 23.47 -1.10
C SER A 263 9.14 22.11 -0.96
N THR A 264 8.06 22.02 -0.19
CA THR A 264 7.28 20.78 -0.03
C THR A 264 6.34 20.52 -1.22
N TRP A 265 6.09 21.51 -2.06
CA TRP A 265 5.28 21.40 -3.28
C TRP A 265 6.10 20.98 -4.50
N ARG A 266 7.44 20.86 -4.35
CA ARG A 266 8.35 20.50 -5.45
C ARG A 266 8.28 19.05 -5.91
N THR A 267 7.45 18.24 -5.31
CA THR A 267 7.38 16.79 -5.53
C THR A 267 5.98 16.32 -5.86
N GLY A 268 5.25 17.11 -6.61
CA GLY A 268 4.00 16.69 -7.24
C GLY A 268 4.26 16.20 -8.65
#